data_3283375213db7f6b4697943fa29b134f
#
_entry.id   3283375213db7f6b4697943fa29b134f
#
_cell.length_a   1.000
_cell.length_b   1.000
_cell.length_c   1.000
_cell.angle_alpha   90.00
_cell.angle_beta   90.00
_cell.angle_gamma   90.00
#
_symmetry.space_group_name_H-M   'P 1'
#
loop_
_entity.id
_entity.type
_entity.pdbx_description
1 polymer ?
#
loop_
_entity_poly.entity_id
_entity_poly.type
_entity_poly.pdbx_seq_one_letter_code
_entity_poly.pdbx_strand_id
1 'polypeptide(L)'
;GKWDEGGLTTDDMVTISECAGVLQYAQTVFEGMKAYTTEDGHIVTFRPDLNGERMEHSAARLEMPVFPKDRFVDAVVQTIKANAAYVPPYGSGATLYVRPYMFGSDAVIGVKPASEYQFRVFTTPVGPYFKGGAKPITIRVSDFDRAAPNGTGHIKAGLNYAMSLHAIVDAHKNGFDENMYLDSKTRTKVEETGGANFLFVTKDGKVVTPKSDSILPSI
;
A
#
# COMPACT_ATOMS: atom_id res chain seq x y z
N GLY A 1 -9.87 19.65 13.11
CA GLY A 1 -8.52 19.47 13.65
C GLY A 1 -7.47 20.11 12.72
N LYS A 2 -6.27 20.19 13.20
CA LYS A 2 -5.13 20.73 12.44
C LYS A 2 -3.93 19.82 12.65
N TRP A 3 -3.23 19.49 11.57
CA TRP A 3 -1.96 18.77 11.64
C TRP A 3 -0.88 19.70 12.23
N ASP A 4 -0.04 19.15 13.12
CA ASP A 4 1.16 19.85 13.60
C ASP A 4 2.23 19.95 12.49
N GLU A 5 3.36 20.55 12.78
CA GLU A 5 4.44 20.70 11.80
C GLU A 5 5.14 19.37 11.50
N GLY A 6 5.15 18.45 12.48
CA GLY A 6 5.86 17.18 12.38
C GLY A 6 7.38 17.35 12.46
N GLY A 7 8.11 16.25 12.24
CA GLY A 7 9.57 16.26 12.23
C GLY A 7 10.17 14.87 12.10
N LEU A 8 11.47 14.80 11.87
CA LEU A 8 12.23 13.55 11.85
C LEU A 8 12.45 13.02 13.29
N THR A 9 12.41 11.71 13.44
CA THR A 9 12.72 11.02 14.70
C THR A 9 13.52 9.77 14.41
N THR A 10 14.33 9.34 15.38
CA THR A 10 15.00 8.04 15.38
C THR A 10 14.24 6.99 16.19
N ASP A 11 13.14 7.38 16.82
CA ASP A 11 12.26 6.46 17.56
C ASP A 11 11.41 5.65 16.60
N ASP A 12 11.66 4.35 16.53
CA ASP A 12 10.96 3.38 15.69
C ASP A 12 9.72 2.75 16.39
N MET A 13 9.48 3.13 17.66
CA MET A 13 8.35 2.64 18.42
C MET A 13 7.12 3.55 18.27
N VAL A 14 5.95 2.95 18.36
CA VAL A 14 4.68 3.66 18.44
C VAL A 14 3.99 3.28 19.73
N THR A 15 3.84 4.25 20.64
CA THR A 15 3.10 4.06 21.89
C THR A 15 1.72 4.65 21.75
N ILE A 16 0.69 3.80 21.87
CA ILE A 16 -0.72 4.18 21.82
C ILE A 16 -1.51 3.42 22.87
N SER A 17 -2.71 3.89 23.19
CA SER A 17 -3.63 3.17 24.08
C SER A 17 -4.09 1.86 23.44
N GLU A 18 -4.29 0.82 24.24
CA GLU A 18 -4.95 -0.41 23.79
C GLU A 18 -6.37 -0.18 23.27
N CYS A 19 -7.03 0.94 23.65
CA CYS A 19 -8.33 1.35 23.16
C CYS A 19 -8.27 2.10 21.82
N ALA A 20 -7.09 2.30 21.24
CA ALA A 20 -6.96 3.07 19.98
C ALA A 20 -7.76 2.45 18.84
N GLY A 21 -8.41 3.29 18.02
CA GLY A 21 -9.28 2.86 16.94
C GLY A 21 -8.58 1.99 15.90
N VAL A 22 -7.27 2.21 15.67
CA VAL A 22 -6.47 1.37 14.78
C VAL A 22 -6.39 -0.09 15.26
N LEU A 23 -6.28 -0.31 16.55
CA LEU A 23 -6.17 -1.67 17.14
C LEU A 23 -7.51 -2.40 17.16
N GLN A 24 -8.59 -1.68 17.37
CA GLN A 24 -9.91 -2.27 17.56
C GLN A 24 -10.71 -2.36 16.25
N TYR A 25 -10.58 -1.37 15.35
CA TYR A 25 -11.44 -1.22 14.17
C TYR A 25 -10.64 -1.03 12.87
N ALA A 26 -9.31 -1.24 12.89
CA ALA A 26 -8.43 -1.16 11.73
C ALA A 26 -8.54 0.18 10.96
N GLN A 27 -8.79 1.30 11.66
CA GLN A 27 -8.85 2.64 11.05
C GLN A 27 -7.43 3.11 10.70
N THR A 28 -6.91 2.61 9.57
CA THR A 28 -5.57 2.91 9.07
C THR A 28 -5.51 2.83 7.55
N VAL A 29 -4.72 3.71 6.96
CA VAL A 29 -4.36 3.72 5.53
C VAL A 29 -2.86 3.80 5.38
N PHE A 30 -2.34 3.30 4.28
CA PHE A 30 -0.90 3.33 4.02
C PHE A 30 -0.57 3.48 2.55
N GLU A 31 0.67 3.86 2.27
CA GLU A 31 1.24 3.89 0.94
C GLU A 31 2.54 3.08 0.89
N GLY A 32 2.98 2.79 -0.31
CA GLY A 32 4.24 2.11 -0.55
C GLY A 32 4.86 2.61 -1.83
N MET A 33 6.09 3.06 -1.73
CA MET A 33 6.90 3.49 -2.87
C MET A 33 8.35 3.13 -2.64
N LYS A 34 9.21 3.40 -3.59
CA LYS A 34 10.61 3.07 -3.53
C LYS A 34 11.47 4.26 -3.89
N ALA A 35 12.64 4.36 -3.27
CA ALA A 35 13.71 5.21 -3.72
C ALA A 35 14.83 4.37 -4.35
N TYR A 36 15.39 4.87 -5.44
CA TYR A 36 16.37 4.18 -6.28
C TYR A 36 17.61 5.03 -6.43
N THR A 37 18.76 4.38 -6.50
CA THR A 37 19.99 5.03 -6.99
C THR A 37 20.07 4.88 -8.50
N THR A 38 20.23 5.97 -9.21
CA THR A 38 20.45 5.99 -10.67
C THR A 38 21.92 5.69 -11.01
N GLU A 39 22.23 5.42 -12.30
CA GLU A 39 23.57 5.13 -12.76
C GLU A 39 24.57 6.27 -12.47
N ASP A 40 24.10 7.52 -12.54
CA ASP A 40 24.88 8.73 -12.24
C ASP A 40 24.87 9.10 -10.73
N GLY A 41 24.36 8.22 -9.86
CA GLY A 41 24.44 8.34 -8.41
C GLY A 41 23.36 9.20 -7.75
N HIS A 42 22.37 9.69 -8.51
CA HIS A 42 21.23 10.40 -7.92
C HIS A 42 20.27 9.45 -7.23
N ILE A 43 19.59 9.93 -6.19
CA ILE A 43 18.48 9.22 -5.54
C ILE A 43 17.17 9.80 -6.05
N VAL A 44 16.33 8.92 -6.61
CA VAL A 44 15.04 9.29 -7.20
C VAL A 44 13.91 8.44 -6.66
N THR A 45 12.68 8.98 -6.67
CA THR A 45 11.43 8.25 -6.40
C THR A 45 10.44 8.54 -7.52
N PHE A 46 9.52 7.61 -7.77
CA PHE A 46 8.58 7.71 -8.88
C PHE A 46 7.23 8.23 -8.41
N ARG A 47 6.79 9.38 -8.92
CA ARG A 47 5.45 9.97 -8.78
C ARG A 47 4.89 9.96 -7.35
N PRO A 48 5.63 10.44 -6.32
CA PRO A 48 5.16 10.43 -4.93
C PRO A 48 3.91 11.28 -4.69
N ASP A 49 3.65 12.26 -5.54
CA ASP A 49 2.44 13.09 -5.57
C ASP A 49 1.17 12.26 -5.76
N LEU A 50 1.20 11.26 -6.64
CA LEU A 50 0.06 10.36 -6.84
C LEU A 50 -0.17 9.41 -5.67
N ASN A 51 0.89 9.00 -4.95
CA ASN A 51 0.75 8.28 -3.69
C ASN A 51 0.05 9.17 -2.65
N GLY A 52 0.41 10.46 -2.58
CA GLY A 52 -0.26 11.43 -1.73
C GLY A 52 -1.74 11.56 -2.05
N GLU A 53 -2.10 11.73 -3.33
CA GLU A 53 -3.50 11.80 -3.78
C GLU A 53 -4.29 10.51 -3.44
N ARG A 54 -3.68 9.34 -3.64
CA ARG A 54 -4.33 8.07 -3.31
C ARG A 54 -4.51 7.91 -1.80
N MET A 55 -3.57 8.38 -0.99
CA MET A 55 -3.73 8.40 0.48
C MET A 55 -4.86 9.34 0.89
N GLU A 56 -5.00 10.52 0.28
CA GLU A 56 -6.13 11.43 0.53
C GLU A 56 -7.48 10.74 0.29
N HIS A 57 -7.63 10.06 -0.87
CA HIS A 57 -8.85 9.29 -1.19
C HIS A 57 -9.09 8.14 -0.21
N SER A 58 -8.02 7.41 0.16
CA SER A 58 -8.13 6.31 1.11
C SER A 58 -8.55 6.78 2.50
N ALA A 59 -7.98 7.89 2.97
CA ALA A 59 -8.31 8.51 4.24
C ALA A 59 -9.78 8.98 4.28
N ALA A 60 -10.20 9.71 3.26
CA ALA A 60 -11.57 10.21 3.15
C ALA A 60 -12.60 9.08 3.20
N ARG A 61 -12.35 7.92 2.54
CA ARG A 61 -13.25 6.76 2.57
C ARG A 61 -13.41 6.13 3.95
N LEU A 62 -12.40 6.26 4.82
CA LEU A 62 -12.42 5.75 6.20
C LEU A 62 -12.74 6.84 7.24
N GLU A 63 -13.31 7.98 6.80
CA GLU A 63 -13.63 9.13 7.67
C GLU A 63 -12.42 9.62 8.48
N MET A 64 -11.24 9.55 7.89
CA MET A 64 -10.00 10.08 8.46
C MET A 64 -9.71 11.47 7.88
N PRO A 65 -9.05 12.37 8.63
CA PRO A 65 -8.68 13.67 8.09
C PRO A 65 -7.68 13.52 6.95
N VAL A 66 -7.86 14.32 5.92
CA VAL A 66 -6.92 14.36 4.79
C VAL A 66 -5.56 14.90 5.27
N PHE A 67 -4.49 14.16 4.97
CA PHE A 67 -3.12 14.66 5.11
C PHE A 67 -2.71 15.29 3.77
N PRO A 68 -2.40 16.61 3.73
CA PRO A 68 -2.20 17.30 2.46
C PRO A 68 -1.09 16.69 1.59
N LYS A 69 -1.36 16.48 0.32
CA LYS A 69 -0.45 15.89 -0.67
C LYS A 69 0.95 16.52 -0.66
N ASP A 70 1.03 17.84 -0.63
CA ASP A 70 2.33 18.50 -0.65
C ASP A 70 3.15 18.21 0.62
N ARG A 71 2.50 18.14 1.78
CA ARG A 71 3.13 17.72 3.04
C ARG A 71 3.52 16.25 3.03
N PHE A 72 2.72 15.40 2.39
CA PHE A 72 3.05 13.99 2.17
C PHE A 72 4.34 13.84 1.37
N VAL A 73 4.44 14.55 0.23
CA VAL A 73 5.64 14.52 -0.62
C VAL A 73 6.87 15.05 0.15
N ASP A 74 6.71 16.14 0.88
CA ASP A 74 7.80 16.72 1.68
C ASP A 74 8.28 15.74 2.76
N ALA A 75 7.37 15.11 3.51
CA ALA A 75 7.72 14.11 4.53
C ALA A 75 8.45 12.89 3.92
N VAL A 76 8.00 12.41 2.76
CA VAL A 76 8.68 11.32 2.02
C VAL A 76 10.09 11.73 1.63
N VAL A 77 10.25 12.92 1.05
CA VAL A 77 11.56 13.43 0.61
C VAL A 77 12.51 13.63 1.80
N GLN A 78 12.04 14.22 2.90
CA GLN A 78 12.84 14.38 4.12
C GLN A 78 13.28 13.04 4.69
N THR A 79 12.39 12.05 4.75
CA THR A 79 12.70 10.71 5.24
C THR A 79 13.72 10.01 4.35
N ILE A 80 13.60 10.10 3.01
CA ILE A 80 14.59 9.54 2.07
C ILE A 80 15.94 10.22 2.27
N LYS A 81 16.00 11.55 2.37
CA LYS A 81 17.24 12.31 2.58
C LYS A 81 17.93 11.91 3.88
N ALA A 82 17.19 11.77 4.97
CA ALA A 82 17.73 11.33 6.27
C ALA A 82 18.30 9.90 6.22
N ASN A 83 17.81 9.07 5.29
CA ASN A 83 18.20 7.67 5.10
C ASN A 83 18.99 7.45 3.80
N ALA A 84 19.56 8.47 3.18
CA ALA A 84 20.23 8.38 1.89
C ALA A 84 21.35 7.33 1.87
N ALA A 85 22.08 7.16 2.99
CA ALA A 85 23.16 6.18 3.12
C ALA A 85 22.66 4.72 3.05
N TYR A 86 21.37 4.49 3.22
CA TYR A 86 20.74 3.16 3.18
C TYR A 86 20.03 2.87 1.85
N VAL A 87 20.05 3.81 0.89
CA VAL A 87 19.54 3.55 -0.46
C VAL A 87 20.52 2.61 -1.17
N PRO A 88 20.08 1.40 -1.58
CA PRO A 88 20.99 0.45 -2.22
C PRO A 88 21.60 1.00 -3.52
N PRO A 89 22.85 0.61 -3.85
CA PRO A 89 23.52 1.12 -5.03
C PRO A 89 22.86 0.69 -6.34
N TYR A 90 23.06 1.48 -7.39
CA TYR A 90 22.64 1.13 -8.76
C TYR A 90 23.15 -0.26 -9.16
N GLY A 91 22.34 -1.02 -9.88
CA GLY A 91 22.69 -2.36 -10.36
C GLY A 91 22.57 -3.49 -9.32
N SER A 92 22.36 -3.18 -8.03
CA SER A 92 22.19 -4.21 -6.99
C SER A 92 20.87 -4.99 -7.08
N GLY A 93 19.87 -4.48 -7.81
CA GLY A 93 18.50 -5.01 -7.83
C GLY A 93 17.70 -4.73 -6.57
N ALA A 94 18.30 -4.15 -5.53
CA ALA A 94 17.67 -3.75 -4.29
C ALA A 94 17.27 -2.25 -4.33
N THR A 95 16.35 -1.87 -3.46
CA THR A 95 15.82 -0.50 -3.37
C THR A 95 15.54 -0.11 -1.93
N LEU A 96 15.38 1.18 -1.65
CA LEU A 96 14.88 1.63 -0.36
C LEU A 96 13.34 1.69 -0.45
N TYR A 97 12.67 0.83 0.28
CA TYR A 97 11.20 0.88 0.42
C TYR A 97 10.81 1.98 1.38
N VAL A 98 9.81 2.77 1.01
CA VAL A 98 9.27 3.89 1.80
C VAL A 98 7.82 3.59 2.13
N ARG A 99 7.47 3.60 3.44
CA ARG A 99 6.15 3.30 3.96
C ARG A 99 5.54 4.52 4.68
N PRO A 100 4.81 5.39 3.98
CA PRO A 100 3.90 6.33 4.63
C PRO A 100 2.66 5.59 5.14
N TYR A 101 2.17 5.96 6.33
CA TYR A 101 0.93 5.42 6.87
C TYR A 101 0.29 6.39 7.86
N MET A 102 -1.02 6.25 8.04
CA MET A 102 -1.81 7.08 8.93
C MET A 102 -2.83 6.21 9.66
N PHE A 103 -3.08 6.51 10.93
CA PHE A 103 -3.98 5.72 11.76
C PHE A 103 -4.63 6.55 12.87
N GLY A 104 -5.81 6.09 13.34
CA GLY A 104 -6.47 6.64 14.51
C GLY A 104 -5.77 6.23 15.80
N SER A 105 -5.35 7.19 16.61
CA SER A 105 -4.46 6.97 17.76
C SER A 105 -5.08 7.27 19.12
N ASP A 106 -6.23 7.91 19.19
CA ASP A 106 -6.88 8.26 20.45
C ASP A 106 -7.49 7.06 21.21
N ALA A 107 -7.57 7.17 22.52
CA ALA A 107 -8.06 6.14 23.44
C ALA A 107 -9.60 6.13 23.48
N VAL A 108 -10.24 5.65 22.41
CA VAL A 108 -11.69 5.61 22.30
C VAL A 108 -12.19 4.24 21.87
N ILE A 109 -12.99 3.57 22.71
CA ILE A 109 -13.75 2.39 22.29
C ILE A 109 -15.09 2.84 21.71
N GLY A 110 -15.34 2.48 20.45
CA GLY A 110 -16.61 2.74 19.75
C GLY A 110 -16.39 2.75 18.25
N VAL A 111 -17.37 2.23 17.49
CA VAL A 111 -17.35 2.25 16.02
C VAL A 111 -17.68 3.65 15.53
N LYS A 112 -16.70 4.51 15.55
CA LYS A 112 -16.76 5.90 15.09
C LYS A 112 -15.37 6.36 14.63
N PRO A 113 -15.28 7.44 13.83
CA PRO A 113 -13.98 8.04 13.51
C PRO A 113 -13.21 8.43 14.77
N ALA A 114 -11.92 8.22 14.77
CA ALA A 114 -11.02 8.71 15.81
C ALA A 114 -11.02 10.25 15.84
N SER A 115 -10.62 10.83 16.97
CA SER A 115 -10.47 12.29 17.10
C SER A 115 -9.02 12.75 16.99
N GLU A 116 -8.08 11.82 17.11
CA GLU A 116 -6.64 12.04 16.97
C GLU A 116 -6.04 11.03 16.00
N TYR A 117 -5.11 11.49 15.19
CA TYR A 117 -4.45 10.67 14.16
C TYR A 117 -2.95 10.92 14.16
N GLN A 118 -2.20 9.89 13.81
CA GLN A 118 -0.78 10.02 13.51
C GLN A 118 -0.52 9.71 12.04
N PHE A 119 0.28 10.56 11.40
CA PHE A 119 0.90 10.28 10.10
C PHE A 119 2.38 10.03 10.31
N ARG A 120 2.89 8.93 9.78
CA ARG A 120 4.29 8.52 9.93
C ARG A 120 4.85 7.99 8.61
N VAL A 121 6.16 8.13 8.46
CA VAL A 121 6.90 7.56 7.31
C VAL A 121 8.13 6.84 7.85
N PHE A 122 8.34 5.60 7.42
CA PHE A 122 9.60 4.89 7.66
C PHE A 122 10.14 4.25 6.37
N THR A 123 11.42 3.87 6.40
CA THR A 123 12.10 3.25 5.27
C THR A 123 12.78 1.95 5.68
N THR A 124 12.94 1.04 4.71
CA THR A 124 13.73 -0.18 4.88
C THR A 124 14.34 -0.60 3.54
N PRO A 125 15.63 -0.97 3.47
CA PRO A 125 16.19 -1.59 2.29
C PRO A 125 15.49 -2.93 1.99
N VAL A 126 15.15 -3.16 0.73
CA VAL A 126 14.50 -4.39 0.28
C VAL A 126 15.17 -4.93 -0.97
N GLY A 127 15.27 -6.26 -1.06
CA GLY A 127 15.66 -6.96 -2.27
C GLY A 127 14.57 -6.96 -3.35
N PRO A 128 14.81 -7.67 -4.48
CA PRO A 128 13.79 -7.86 -5.51
C PRO A 128 12.52 -8.47 -4.94
N TYR A 129 11.36 -7.99 -5.37
CA TYR A 129 10.06 -8.49 -4.91
C TYR A 129 9.91 -10.01 -5.15
N PHE A 130 10.28 -10.47 -6.34
CA PHE A 130 10.34 -11.89 -6.64
C PHE A 130 11.76 -12.41 -6.49
N LYS A 131 11.96 -13.43 -5.63
CA LYS A 131 13.23 -14.14 -5.49
C LYS A 131 13.59 -14.80 -6.82
N GLY A 132 14.68 -14.37 -7.43
CA GLY A 132 15.17 -14.90 -8.71
C GLY A 132 14.83 -14.06 -9.95
N GLY A 133 14.36 -12.82 -9.77
CA GLY A 133 14.14 -11.85 -10.85
C GLY A 133 12.81 -12.04 -11.58
N ALA A 134 12.73 -11.51 -12.81
CA ALA A 134 11.53 -11.60 -13.64
C ALA A 134 11.36 -13.02 -14.22
N LYS A 135 10.69 -13.89 -13.48
CA LYS A 135 10.32 -15.24 -13.90
C LYS A 135 8.80 -15.38 -13.97
N PRO A 136 8.28 -16.27 -14.84
CA PRO A 136 6.87 -16.65 -14.77
C PRO A 136 6.52 -17.15 -13.38
N ILE A 137 5.34 -16.77 -12.89
CA ILE A 137 4.77 -17.22 -11.62
C ILE A 137 3.48 -17.99 -11.87
N THR A 138 3.12 -18.84 -10.92
CA THR A 138 1.86 -19.58 -10.94
C THR A 138 0.82 -18.82 -10.14
N ILE A 139 -0.35 -18.58 -10.75
CA ILE A 139 -1.42 -17.81 -10.13
C ILE A 139 -2.67 -18.69 -10.00
N ARG A 140 -3.22 -18.74 -8.79
CA ARG A 140 -4.49 -19.38 -8.53
C ARG A 140 -5.64 -18.38 -8.67
N VAL A 141 -6.71 -18.78 -9.36
CA VAL A 141 -7.98 -18.05 -9.26
C VAL A 141 -8.59 -18.34 -7.90
N SER A 142 -8.75 -17.31 -7.07
CA SER A 142 -9.20 -17.45 -5.69
C SER A 142 -10.69 -17.78 -5.60
N ASP A 143 -11.04 -18.65 -4.67
CA ASP A 143 -12.44 -18.91 -4.28
C ASP A 143 -12.97 -17.83 -3.31
N PHE A 144 -12.09 -17.02 -2.77
CA PHE A 144 -12.42 -15.92 -1.86
C PHE A 144 -12.51 -14.59 -2.59
N ASP A 145 -13.31 -13.69 -2.07
CA ASP A 145 -13.41 -12.32 -2.57
C ASP A 145 -12.30 -11.45 -1.97
N ARG A 146 -11.78 -10.50 -2.77
CA ARG A 146 -10.85 -9.49 -2.28
C ARG A 146 -11.59 -8.32 -1.63
N ALA A 147 -12.73 -7.91 -2.20
CA ALA A 147 -13.52 -6.79 -1.72
C ALA A 147 -14.98 -6.93 -2.17
N ALA A 148 -15.89 -6.36 -1.38
CA ALA A 148 -17.30 -6.23 -1.78
C ALA A 148 -17.44 -5.23 -2.95
N PRO A 149 -18.50 -5.32 -3.78
CA PRO A 149 -18.70 -4.45 -4.95
C PRO A 149 -18.74 -2.95 -4.63
N ASN A 150 -19.31 -2.58 -3.48
CA ASN A 150 -19.36 -1.20 -2.97
C ASN A 150 -18.55 -1.05 -1.66
N GLY A 151 -17.52 -1.87 -1.50
CA GLY A 151 -16.70 -1.92 -0.30
C GLY A 151 -15.51 -0.98 -0.34
N THR A 152 -14.35 -1.48 0.05
CA THR A 152 -13.12 -0.72 0.24
C THR A 152 -11.97 -1.13 -0.69
N GLY A 153 -12.25 -1.94 -1.72
CA GLY A 153 -11.21 -2.46 -2.61
C GLY A 153 -10.41 -1.38 -3.36
N HIS A 154 -11.03 -0.23 -3.60
CA HIS A 154 -10.42 0.92 -4.29
C HIS A 154 -9.51 1.78 -3.41
N ILE A 155 -9.38 1.49 -2.12
CA ILE A 155 -8.52 2.23 -1.20
C ILE A 155 -7.36 1.37 -0.67
N LYS A 156 -6.28 2.02 -0.27
CA LYS A 156 -5.11 1.34 0.29
C LYS A 156 -5.18 1.31 1.81
N ALA A 157 -6.04 0.42 2.33
CA ALA A 157 -6.32 0.27 3.76
C ALA A 157 -5.91 -1.11 4.27
N GLY A 158 -5.37 -1.19 5.47
CA GLY A 158 -4.89 -2.42 6.09
C GLY A 158 -5.94 -3.54 6.14
N LEU A 159 -7.20 -3.19 6.31
CA LEU A 159 -8.31 -4.15 6.36
C LEU A 159 -8.42 -5.02 5.09
N ASN A 160 -8.15 -4.47 3.90
CA ASN A 160 -8.18 -5.22 2.64
C ASN A 160 -7.08 -6.29 2.59
N TYR A 161 -5.94 -6.00 3.18
CA TYR A 161 -4.79 -6.91 3.21
C TYR A 161 -4.96 -7.99 4.28
N ALA A 162 -5.46 -7.64 5.45
CA ALA A 162 -5.80 -8.62 6.49
C ALA A 162 -6.84 -9.64 5.98
N MET A 163 -7.87 -9.17 5.27
CA MET A 163 -8.89 -10.02 4.67
C MET A 163 -8.32 -11.02 3.66
N SER A 164 -7.29 -10.64 2.90
CA SER A 164 -6.69 -11.48 1.86
C SER A 164 -5.64 -12.48 2.37
N LEU A 165 -5.25 -12.42 3.65
CA LEU A 165 -4.23 -13.32 4.20
C LEU A 165 -4.58 -14.80 4.07
N HIS A 166 -5.83 -15.18 4.32
CA HIS A 166 -6.23 -16.58 4.20
C HIS A 166 -6.08 -17.09 2.76
N ALA A 167 -6.52 -16.29 1.79
CA ALA A 167 -6.45 -16.66 0.38
C ALA A 167 -5.01 -16.86 -0.12
N ILE A 168 -4.07 -15.97 0.25
CA ILE A 168 -2.68 -16.10 -0.18
C ILE A 168 -1.97 -17.27 0.51
N VAL A 169 -2.25 -17.51 1.79
CA VAL A 169 -1.70 -18.65 2.53
C VAL A 169 -2.21 -19.95 1.91
N ASP A 170 -3.49 -20.03 1.55
CA ASP A 170 -4.08 -21.19 0.89
C ASP A 170 -3.46 -21.43 -0.50
N ALA A 171 -3.25 -20.38 -1.29
CA ALA A 171 -2.56 -20.47 -2.58
C ALA A 171 -1.14 -21.04 -2.42
N HIS A 172 -0.35 -20.50 -1.50
CA HIS A 172 1.02 -20.95 -1.25
C HIS A 172 1.07 -22.43 -0.80
N LYS A 173 0.14 -22.86 0.08
CA LYS A 173 0.03 -24.27 0.50
C LYS A 173 -0.27 -25.22 -0.66
N ASN A 174 -0.94 -24.73 -1.70
CA ASN A 174 -1.26 -25.47 -2.91
C ASN A 174 -0.23 -25.28 -4.05
N GLY A 175 0.93 -24.68 -3.78
CA GLY A 175 2.03 -24.55 -4.72
C GLY A 175 1.90 -23.39 -5.73
N PHE A 176 1.03 -22.41 -5.46
CA PHE A 176 0.90 -21.21 -6.26
C PHE A 176 1.66 -20.04 -5.64
N ASP A 177 2.14 -19.12 -6.46
CA ASP A 177 2.92 -17.97 -6.02
C ASP A 177 2.02 -16.78 -5.63
N GLU A 178 0.83 -16.68 -6.24
CA GLU A 178 -0.08 -15.54 -6.05
C GLU A 178 -1.54 -15.94 -6.31
N ASN A 179 -2.48 -15.11 -5.87
CA ASN A 179 -3.90 -15.20 -6.15
C ASN A 179 -4.34 -14.17 -7.19
N MET A 180 -5.28 -14.57 -8.04
CA MET A 180 -6.09 -13.69 -8.86
C MET A 180 -7.50 -13.66 -8.32
N TYR A 181 -8.04 -12.47 -8.13
CA TYR A 181 -9.41 -12.28 -7.65
C TYR A 181 -10.37 -11.97 -8.80
N LEU A 182 -11.57 -12.52 -8.69
CA LEU A 182 -12.68 -12.24 -9.59
C LEU A 182 -13.62 -11.21 -8.95
N ASP A 183 -14.42 -10.55 -9.78
CA ASP A 183 -15.47 -9.65 -9.30
C ASP A 183 -16.41 -10.39 -8.34
N SER A 184 -16.63 -9.82 -7.17
CA SER A 184 -17.39 -10.45 -6.08
C SER A 184 -18.90 -10.54 -6.36
N LYS A 185 -19.41 -9.81 -7.37
CA LYS A 185 -20.83 -9.83 -7.74
C LYS A 185 -21.19 -11.01 -8.63
N THR A 186 -20.39 -11.30 -9.66
CA THR A 186 -20.70 -12.32 -10.66
C THR A 186 -19.67 -13.45 -10.74
N ARG A 187 -18.45 -13.22 -10.22
CA ARG A 187 -17.31 -14.14 -10.27
C ARG A 187 -16.92 -14.58 -11.70
N THR A 188 -17.15 -13.70 -12.66
CA THR A 188 -16.91 -13.97 -14.08
C THR A 188 -15.85 -13.07 -14.71
N LYS A 189 -15.43 -12.01 -14.01
CA LYS A 189 -14.49 -11.03 -14.52
C LYS A 189 -13.27 -10.98 -13.62
N VAL A 190 -12.07 -10.95 -14.23
CA VAL A 190 -10.83 -10.73 -13.50
C VAL A 190 -10.79 -9.30 -12.98
N GLU A 191 -10.38 -9.13 -11.73
CA GLU A 191 -10.12 -7.81 -11.14
C GLU A 191 -8.62 -7.58 -11.01
N GLU A 192 -8.00 -8.07 -9.95
CA GLU A 192 -6.57 -7.88 -9.68
C GLU A 192 -5.99 -9.06 -8.90
N THR A 193 -4.68 -9.10 -8.76
CA THR A 193 -4.01 -10.06 -7.84
C THR A 193 -3.97 -9.50 -6.42
N GLY A 194 -3.48 -10.31 -5.48
CA GLY A 194 -3.35 -9.89 -4.08
C GLY A 194 -2.45 -8.67 -3.89
N GLY A 195 -1.38 -8.57 -4.66
CA GLY A 195 -0.36 -7.54 -4.51
C GLY A 195 -0.20 -6.56 -5.69
N ALA A 196 -0.90 -6.77 -6.82
CA ALA A 196 -0.69 -6.00 -8.04
C ALA A 196 -1.92 -5.94 -8.94
N ASN A 197 -2.03 -4.86 -9.73
CA ASN A 197 -2.94 -4.80 -10.85
C ASN A 197 -2.53 -5.81 -11.93
N PHE A 198 -3.46 -6.17 -12.81
CA PHE A 198 -3.25 -7.19 -13.83
C PHE A 198 -3.40 -6.61 -15.24
N LEU A 199 -2.51 -7.04 -16.13
CA LEU A 199 -2.52 -6.66 -17.53
C LEU A 199 -2.55 -7.93 -18.39
N PHE A 200 -3.34 -7.91 -19.46
CA PHE A 200 -3.37 -8.95 -20.48
C PHE A 200 -2.77 -8.42 -21.78
N VAL A 201 -1.95 -9.23 -22.43
CA VAL A 201 -1.58 -9.02 -23.85
C VAL A 201 -2.43 -9.95 -24.68
N THR A 202 -3.29 -9.37 -25.52
CA THR A 202 -4.20 -10.12 -26.36
C THR A 202 -3.52 -10.65 -27.61
N LYS A 203 -4.12 -11.64 -28.30
CA LYS A 203 -3.55 -12.22 -29.53
C LYS A 203 -3.37 -11.22 -30.67
N ASP A 204 -4.18 -10.17 -30.69
CA ASP A 204 -4.09 -9.06 -31.65
C ASP A 204 -3.13 -7.92 -31.19
N GLY A 205 -2.33 -8.18 -30.15
CA GLY A 205 -1.26 -7.28 -29.70
C GLY A 205 -1.71 -6.11 -28.83
N LYS A 206 -2.97 -6.08 -28.36
CA LYS A 206 -3.45 -5.04 -27.45
C LYS A 206 -3.08 -5.36 -26.01
N VAL A 207 -2.81 -4.32 -25.21
CA VAL A 207 -2.69 -4.43 -23.76
C VAL A 207 -4.00 -3.96 -23.13
N VAL A 208 -4.60 -4.81 -22.33
CA VAL A 208 -5.86 -4.52 -21.64
C VAL A 208 -5.72 -4.75 -20.13
N THR A 209 -6.42 -3.97 -19.33
CA THR A 209 -6.48 -4.11 -17.88
C THR A 209 -7.93 -4.09 -17.41
N PRO A 210 -8.28 -4.84 -16.37
CA PRO A 210 -9.59 -4.75 -15.75
C PRO A 210 -9.90 -3.35 -15.25
N LYS A 211 -11.18 -2.96 -15.33
CA LYS A 211 -11.68 -1.73 -14.72
C LYS A 211 -12.86 -2.06 -13.82
N SER A 212 -12.76 -1.72 -12.54
CA SER A 212 -13.79 -1.94 -11.53
C SER A 212 -13.62 -0.92 -10.40
N ASP A 213 -14.72 -0.57 -9.75
CA ASP A 213 -14.69 0.29 -8.56
C ASP A 213 -14.15 -0.44 -7.31
N SER A 214 -13.85 -1.73 -7.41
CA SER A 214 -13.24 -2.55 -6.37
C SER A 214 -11.72 -2.71 -6.52
N ILE A 215 -11.14 -2.21 -7.61
CA ILE A 215 -9.70 -2.31 -7.89
C ILE A 215 -8.98 -1.08 -7.33
N LEU A 216 -7.82 -1.31 -6.69
CA LEU A 216 -6.96 -0.22 -6.24
C LEU A 216 -6.36 0.51 -7.47
N PRO A 217 -6.55 1.84 -7.61
CA PRO A 217 -5.93 2.59 -8.69
C PRO A 217 -4.41 2.46 -8.71
N SER A 218 -3.85 2.15 -9.87
CA SER A 218 -2.40 2.04 -10.07
C SER A 218 -1.72 3.41 -10.12
N ILE A 219 -0.45 3.46 -9.75
CA ILE A 219 0.44 4.62 -9.87
C ILE A 219 1.61 4.28 -10.80
#